data_5e0bbc40305021ce6b35b4f0bc6473f7
#
_entry.id   5e0bbc40305021ce6b35b4f0bc6473f7
#
_cell.length_a   1.000
_cell.length_b   1.000
_cell.length_c   1.000
_cell.angle_alpha   90.00
_cell.angle_beta   90.00
_cell.angle_gamma   90.00
#
_symmetry.space_group_name_H-M   'P 1'
#
loop_
_entity.id
_entity.type
_entity.pdbx_description
1 polymer ?
#
loop_
_entity_poly.entity_id
_entity_poly.type
_entity_poly.pdbx_seq_one_letter_code
_entity_poly.pdbx_strand_id
1 'polypeptide(L)'
;MGNTLYAIDYSALPPEAHWTIQTIINAGPFLYPGKDGTPFSNRFGDLPPRGDYLEFTVPTSGARNRSGRRLVARKNGILFFTACHYERVAGAMSVAMRQVETAKIDPRWRNGFYVVTGMTLDQRRQIAAGVERIHNLRIPRIP
;
A
#
# COMPACT_ATOMS: atom_id res chain seq x y z
N MET A 1 1.65 6.29 -20.78
CA MET A 1 1.50 4.90 -20.34
C MET A 1 1.89 4.76 -18.88
N GLY A 2 1.14 3.98 -18.13
CA GLY A 2 1.46 3.70 -16.75
C GLY A 2 2.72 2.85 -16.62
N ASN A 3 3.21 2.73 -15.40
CA ASN A 3 4.33 1.85 -15.10
C ASN A 3 3.90 0.39 -15.20
N THR A 4 4.89 -0.47 -15.37
CA THR A 4 4.64 -1.92 -15.35
C THR A 4 4.10 -2.33 -13.98
N LEU A 5 3.01 -3.07 -13.99
CA LEU A 5 2.45 -3.67 -12.80
C LEU A 5 2.98 -5.09 -12.69
N TYR A 6 3.70 -5.37 -11.61
CA TYR A 6 4.23 -6.69 -11.32
C TYR A 6 3.24 -7.48 -10.46
N ALA A 7 3.55 -8.71 -10.17
CA ALA A 7 2.74 -9.54 -9.29
C ALA A 7 3.60 -10.11 -8.17
N ILE A 8 3.01 -10.26 -7.00
CA ILE A 8 3.65 -10.90 -5.85
C ILE A 8 2.63 -11.79 -5.16
N ASP A 9 3.02 -13.02 -4.85
CA ASP A 9 2.14 -13.89 -4.08
C ASP A 9 2.03 -13.39 -2.63
N TYR A 10 0.85 -13.54 -2.07
CA TYR A 10 0.56 -13.15 -0.69
C TYR A 10 1.61 -13.72 0.28
N SER A 11 1.99 -14.98 0.11
CA SER A 11 2.98 -15.64 0.98
C SER A 11 4.38 -15.06 0.85
N ALA A 12 4.68 -14.35 -0.23
CA ALA A 12 5.99 -13.76 -0.48
C ALA A 12 6.10 -12.32 0.00
N LEU A 13 5.03 -11.74 0.51
CA LEU A 13 5.07 -10.38 1.08
C LEU A 13 5.97 -10.34 2.31
N PRO A 14 6.63 -9.20 2.58
CA PRO A 14 7.36 -9.02 3.83
C PRO A 14 6.44 -9.27 5.04
N PRO A 15 6.98 -9.80 6.15
CA PRO A 15 6.16 -10.04 7.35
C PRO A 15 5.41 -8.79 7.82
N GLU A 16 6.04 -7.63 7.72
CA GLU A 16 5.41 -6.37 8.12
C GLU A 16 4.19 -6.01 7.26
N ALA A 17 4.18 -6.46 6.00
CA ALA A 17 3.01 -6.25 5.14
C ALA A 17 1.82 -7.08 5.63
N HIS A 18 2.05 -8.30 6.11
CA HIS A 18 0.99 -9.10 6.70
C HIS A 18 0.40 -8.43 7.94
N TRP A 19 1.25 -7.82 8.75
CA TRP A 19 0.78 -7.04 9.91
C TRP A 19 -0.12 -5.88 9.46
N THR A 20 0.29 -5.16 8.42
CA THR A 20 -0.52 -4.06 7.87
C THR A 20 -1.85 -4.56 7.33
N ILE A 21 -1.85 -5.70 6.64
CA ILE A 21 -3.09 -6.30 6.14
C ILE A 21 -4.05 -6.60 7.30
N GLN A 22 -3.54 -7.15 8.39
CA GLN A 22 -4.38 -7.42 9.56
C GLN A 22 -4.94 -6.13 10.15
N THR A 23 -4.14 -5.07 10.16
CA THR A 23 -4.58 -3.75 10.61
C THR A 23 -5.70 -3.20 9.72
N ILE A 24 -5.61 -3.40 8.40
CA ILE A 24 -6.68 -3.02 7.47
C ILE A 24 -7.96 -3.78 7.80
N ILE A 25 -7.87 -5.09 7.99
CA ILE A 25 -9.02 -5.93 8.32
C ILE A 25 -9.69 -5.45 9.61
N ASN A 26 -8.89 -5.08 10.60
CA ASN A 26 -9.38 -4.60 11.90
C ASN A 26 -9.81 -3.13 11.88
N ALA A 27 -9.58 -2.41 10.79
CA ALA A 27 -9.81 -0.97 10.66
C ALA A 27 -9.04 -0.15 11.69
N GLY A 28 -7.82 -0.56 11.99
CA GLY A 28 -6.94 0.12 12.94
C GLY A 28 -6.61 -0.74 14.16
N PRO A 29 -5.90 -0.19 15.15
CA PRO A 29 -5.32 1.16 15.15
C PRO A 29 -4.13 1.27 14.19
N PHE A 30 -3.91 2.45 13.65
CA PHE A 30 -2.86 2.71 12.67
C PHE A 30 -1.63 3.31 13.32
N LEU A 31 -0.43 2.95 12.78
CA LEU A 31 0.83 3.53 13.26
C LEU A 31 0.93 5.02 12.97
N TYR A 32 0.37 5.45 11.86
CA TYR A 32 0.43 6.85 11.42
C TYR A 32 -0.99 7.38 11.20
N PRO A 33 -1.70 7.69 12.30
CA PRO A 33 -3.04 8.25 12.19
C PRO A 33 -3.03 9.53 11.35
N GLY A 34 -4.04 9.70 10.51
CA GLY A 34 -4.10 10.84 9.60
C GLY A 34 -3.38 10.62 8.27
N LYS A 35 -2.53 9.59 8.19
CA LYS A 35 -1.87 9.18 6.94
C LYS A 35 -2.37 7.83 6.47
N ASP A 36 -2.37 6.84 7.36
CA ASP A 36 -2.87 5.51 7.03
C ASP A 36 -4.38 5.55 6.86
N GLY A 37 -4.86 4.90 5.81
CA GLY A 37 -6.28 4.88 5.48
C GLY A 37 -6.74 6.10 4.70
N THR A 38 -5.83 6.95 4.23
CA THR A 38 -6.20 8.10 3.40
C THR A 38 -6.39 7.69 1.95
N PRO A 39 -7.20 8.44 1.19
CA PRO A 39 -7.39 8.12 -0.22
C PRO A 39 -6.09 8.23 -1.01
N PHE A 40 -5.88 7.26 -1.89
CA PHE A 40 -4.79 7.28 -2.85
C PHE A 40 -5.36 7.65 -4.20
N SER A 41 -4.86 8.74 -4.79
CA SER A 41 -5.49 9.33 -5.97
C SER A 41 -5.25 8.57 -7.27
N ASN A 42 -4.24 7.70 -7.32
CA ASN A 42 -3.82 7.02 -8.55
C ASN A 42 -3.56 8.01 -9.69
N ARG A 43 -3.01 9.15 -9.35
CA ARG A 43 -2.91 10.30 -10.26
C ARG A 43 -2.04 10.02 -11.49
N PHE A 44 -1.10 9.06 -11.40
CA PHE A 44 -0.23 8.69 -12.52
C PHE A 44 -0.74 7.48 -13.29
N GLY A 45 -1.87 6.90 -12.88
CA GLY A 45 -2.45 5.78 -13.59
C GLY A 45 -1.68 4.48 -13.45
N ASP A 46 -0.91 4.31 -12.39
CA ASP A 46 -0.13 3.09 -12.18
C ASP A 46 -1.02 1.89 -11.86
N LEU A 47 -2.17 2.14 -11.26
CA LEU A 47 -3.15 1.11 -10.90
C LEU A 47 -4.36 1.21 -11.81
N PRO A 48 -5.19 0.14 -11.88
CA PRO A 48 -6.40 0.18 -12.69
C PRO A 48 -7.28 1.37 -12.36
N PRO A 49 -7.88 2.01 -13.35
CA PRO A 49 -8.71 3.20 -13.12
C PRO A 49 -10.01 2.86 -12.38
N ARG A 50 -10.65 3.90 -11.87
CA ARG A 50 -11.96 3.81 -11.20
C ARG A 50 -11.96 2.91 -9.98
N GLY A 51 -10.81 2.81 -9.30
CA GLY A 51 -10.75 2.17 -8.01
C GLY A 51 -10.80 3.23 -6.93
N ASP A 52 -11.55 2.98 -5.89
CA ASP A 52 -11.45 3.77 -4.69
C ASP A 52 -10.33 3.13 -3.85
N TYR A 53 -9.20 3.81 -3.82
CA TYR A 53 -8.01 3.29 -3.18
C TYR A 53 -7.73 4.01 -1.86
N LEU A 54 -7.31 3.25 -0.86
CA LEU A 54 -6.77 3.78 0.39
C LEU A 54 -5.32 3.33 0.54
N GLU A 55 -4.47 4.21 1.06
CA GLU A 55 -3.06 3.88 1.26
C GLU A 55 -2.73 3.59 2.72
N PHE A 56 -1.77 2.71 2.93
CA PHE A 56 -1.33 2.29 4.25
C PHE A 56 0.18 2.11 4.28
N THR A 57 0.78 2.45 5.40
CA THR A 57 2.21 2.27 5.61
C THR A 57 2.52 0.81 5.96
N VAL A 58 3.54 0.26 5.30
CA VAL A 58 4.15 -1.01 5.70
C VAL A 58 5.42 -0.66 6.46
N PRO A 59 5.49 -0.93 7.77
CA PRO A 59 6.68 -0.57 8.54
C PRO A 59 7.92 -1.26 8.02
N THR A 60 9.06 -0.60 8.18
CA THR A 60 10.36 -1.19 7.85
C THR A 60 11.13 -1.31 9.15
N SER A 61 11.58 -2.51 9.46
CA SER A 61 12.34 -2.78 10.68
C SER A 61 13.58 -1.87 10.75
N GLY A 62 13.76 -1.21 11.87
CA GLY A 62 14.87 -0.29 12.10
C GLY A 62 14.72 1.10 11.48
N ALA A 63 13.65 1.36 10.73
CA ALA A 63 13.41 2.68 10.17
C ALA A 63 12.85 3.63 11.23
N ARG A 64 13.32 4.88 11.21
CA ARG A 64 12.85 5.91 12.14
C ARG A 64 11.61 6.64 11.64
N ASN A 65 11.27 6.48 10.38
CA ASN A 65 10.15 7.16 9.73
C ASN A 65 9.26 6.14 9.03
N ARG A 66 8.27 6.63 8.29
CA ARG A 66 7.34 5.77 7.54
C ARG A 66 8.03 4.89 6.53
N SER A 67 9.25 5.26 6.09
CA SER A 67 9.96 4.63 4.98
C SER A 67 9.15 4.63 3.68
N GLY A 68 9.54 3.83 2.70
CA GLY A 68 8.93 3.88 1.38
C GLY A 68 7.90 2.80 1.09
N ARG A 69 7.75 1.82 1.98
CA ARG A 69 6.87 0.69 1.69
C ARG A 69 5.41 1.04 1.97
N ARG A 70 4.53 0.71 1.03
CA ARG A 70 3.09 0.99 1.14
C ARG A 70 2.27 -0.18 0.65
N LEU A 71 1.08 -0.34 1.24
CA LEU A 71 0.00 -1.11 0.66
C LEU A 71 -1.09 -0.15 0.23
N VAL A 72 -1.62 -0.37 -0.96
CA VAL A 72 -2.77 0.36 -1.46
C VAL A 72 -3.90 -0.65 -1.61
N ALA A 73 -4.99 -0.43 -0.91
CA ALA A 73 -6.12 -1.33 -0.90
C ALA A 73 -7.24 -0.76 -1.77
N ARG A 74 -7.72 -1.57 -2.69
CA ARG A 74 -8.89 -1.26 -3.48
C ARG A 74 -10.15 -1.63 -2.71
N LYS A 75 -11.24 -0.94 -2.97
CA LYS A 75 -12.51 -1.15 -2.30
C LYS A 75 -13.00 -2.59 -2.36
N ASN A 76 -12.66 -3.32 -3.42
CA ASN A 76 -13.05 -4.72 -3.60
C ASN A 76 -12.11 -5.72 -2.89
N GLY A 77 -11.14 -5.23 -2.12
CA GLY A 77 -10.23 -6.08 -1.37
C GLY A 77 -8.95 -6.47 -2.10
N ILE A 78 -8.76 -6.03 -3.34
CA ILE A 78 -7.50 -6.25 -4.04
C ILE A 78 -6.45 -5.32 -3.44
N LEU A 79 -5.25 -5.86 -3.23
CA LEU A 79 -4.12 -5.14 -2.65
C LEU A 79 -3.02 -4.95 -3.68
N PHE A 80 -2.35 -3.80 -3.56
CA PHE A 80 -1.16 -3.50 -4.34
C PHE A 80 -0.06 -3.12 -3.35
N PHE A 81 1.13 -3.68 -3.55
CA PHE A 81 2.29 -3.41 -2.70
C PHE A 81 3.33 -2.63 -3.48
N THR A 82 3.95 -1.64 -2.86
CA THR A 82 5.13 -0.98 -3.40
C THR A 82 6.21 -0.89 -2.32
N ALA A 83 7.45 -1.11 -2.72
CA ALA A 83 8.59 -1.01 -1.82
C ALA A 83 9.26 0.37 -1.88
N CYS A 84 8.84 1.23 -2.78
CA CYS A 84 9.58 2.43 -3.17
C CYS A 84 8.81 3.74 -3.00
N HIS A 85 7.80 3.79 -2.17
CA HIS A 85 6.99 4.98 -1.96
C HIS A 85 6.42 5.51 -3.27
N TYR A 86 5.79 4.61 -4.04
CA TYR A 86 5.20 4.95 -5.34
C TYR A 86 6.22 5.48 -6.35
N GLU A 87 7.51 5.28 -6.11
CA GLU A 87 8.52 5.81 -6.99
C GLU A 87 8.39 5.21 -8.37
N ARG A 88 8.27 6.08 -9.33
CA ARG A 88 8.36 5.74 -10.74
C ARG A 88 9.81 5.90 -11.14
N VAL A 89 10.23 5.12 -12.09
CA VAL A 89 11.61 5.18 -12.56
C VAL A 89 11.98 6.63 -12.82
N ALA A 90 12.96 7.11 -12.14
CA ALA A 90 13.67 8.33 -12.37
C ALA A 90 12.87 9.64 -12.30
N GLY A 91 13.01 10.41 -11.34
CA GLY A 91 12.78 11.78 -11.52
C GLY A 91 12.05 12.53 -10.44
N ALA A 92 11.27 11.84 -9.62
CA ALA A 92 10.54 12.56 -8.59
C ALA A 92 11.35 12.74 -7.31
N MET A 93 12.38 11.91 -7.09
CA MET A 93 13.22 11.97 -5.90
C MET A 93 14.63 12.35 -6.24
N SER A 94 15.29 13.10 -5.37
CA SER A 94 16.70 13.39 -5.52
C SER A 94 17.53 12.09 -5.48
N VAL A 95 18.71 12.11 -6.08
CA VAL A 95 19.61 10.97 -6.08
C VAL A 95 19.92 10.54 -4.65
N ALA A 96 20.15 11.48 -3.76
CA ALA A 96 20.46 11.18 -2.36
C ALA A 96 19.29 10.48 -1.67
N MET A 97 18.07 10.96 -1.85
CA MET A 97 16.88 10.33 -1.29
C MET A 97 16.68 8.93 -1.84
N ARG A 98 16.88 8.77 -3.14
CA ARG A 98 16.75 7.48 -3.79
C ARG A 98 17.77 6.47 -3.26
N GLN A 99 18.99 6.90 -3.04
CA GLN A 99 20.02 6.03 -2.47
C GLN A 99 19.66 5.58 -1.06
N VAL A 100 19.14 6.48 -0.24
CA VAL A 100 18.71 6.14 1.12
C VAL A 100 17.56 5.14 1.10
N GLU A 101 16.58 5.36 0.26
CA GLU A 101 15.45 4.43 0.13
C GLU A 101 15.92 3.08 -0.42
N THR A 102 16.77 3.09 -1.42
CA THR A 102 17.30 1.86 -2.02
C THR A 102 18.06 1.02 -1.01
N ALA A 103 18.78 1.64 -0.11
CA ALA A 103 19.52 0.92 0.91
C ALA A 103 18.63 0.12 1.86
N LYS A 104 17.36 0.48 1.95
CA LYS A 104 16.37 -0.19 2.83
C LYS A 104 15.48 -1.16 2.07
N ILE A 105 15.58 -1.20 0.75
CA ILE A 105 14.73 -2.04 -0.08
C ILE A 105 15.48 -3.33 -0.38
N ASP A 106 14.79 -4.45 -0.25
CA ASP A 106 15.32 -5.73 -0.69
C ASP A 106 15.69 -5.60 -2.18
N PRO A 107 16.92 -5.95 -2.58
CA PRO A 107 17.35 -5.78 -3.97
C PRO A 107 16.52 -6.58 -4.98
N ARG A 108 15.68 -7.50 -4.52
CA ARG A 108 14.75 -8.21 -5.39
C ARG A 108 13.57 -7.33 -5.83
N TRP A 109 13.27 -6.26 -5.09
CA TRP A 109 12.11 -5.43 -5.40
C TRP A 109 12.42 -4.43 -6.51
N ARG A 110 11.51 -4.33 -7.43
CA ARG A 110 11.58 -3.34 -8.51
C ARG A 110 10.76 -2.13 -8.15
N ASN A 111 11.08 -0.99 -8.75
CA ASN A 111 10.27 0.20 -8.62
C ASN A 111 8.89 -0.04 -9.23
N GLY A 112 7.87 0.48 -8.58
CA GLY A 112 6.49 0.34 -9.04
C GLY A 112 5.64 -0.48 -8.09
N PHE A 113 4.52 -0.93 -8.61
CA PHE A 113 3.53 -1.66 -7.83
C PHE A 113 3.54 -3.14 -8.15
N TYR A 114 3.19 -3.92 -7.15
CA TYR A 114 2.97 -5.35 -7.26
C TYR A 114 1.52 -5.64 -6.87
N VAL A 115 0.74 -6.24 -7.78
CA VAL A 115 -0.57 -6.74 -7.39
C VAL A 115 -0.38 -8.00 -6.55
N VAL A 116 -1.07 -8.06 -5.43
CA VAL A 116 -0.96 -9.22 -4.52
C VAL A 116 -1.87 -10.33 -5.02
N THR A 117 -1.27 -11.47 -5.32
CA THR A 117 -1.97 -12.67 -5.78
C THR A 117 -2.00 -13.73 -4.68
N GLY A 118 -2.73 -14.80 -4.89
CA GLY A 118 -2.74 -15.93 -3.96
C GLY A 118 -3.60 -15.75 -2.72
N MET A 119 -4.35 -14.65 -2.62
CA MET A 119 -5.29 -14.49 -1.52
C MET A 119 -6.56 -15.29 -1.78
N THR A 120 -7.13 -15.85 -0.73
CA THR A 120 -8.43 -16.52 -0.81
C THR A 120 -9.53 -15.48 -0.98
N LEU A 121 -10.68 -15.93 -1.45
CA LEU A 121 -11.85 -15.06 -1.54
C LEU A 121 -12.25 -14.53 -0.15
N ASP A 122 -12.12 -15.35 0.87
CA ASP A 122 -12.43 -14.95 2.24
C ASP A 122 -11.50 -13.84 2.73
N GLN A 123 -10.20 -13.97 2.47
CA GLN A 123 -9.23 -12.91 2.79
C GLN A 123 -9.59 -11.61 2.09
N ARG A 124 -9.91 -11.67 0.81
CA ARG A 124 -10.30 -10.49 0.06
C ARG A 124 -11.58 -9.84 0.62
N ARG A 125 -12.54 -10.65 1.02
CA ARG A 125 -13.78 -10.14 1.63
C ARG A 125 -13.51 -9.44 2.95
N GLN A 126 -12.62 -10.00 3.77
CA GLN A 126 -12.24 -9.38 5.05
C GLN A 126 -11.55 -8.04 4.82
N ILE A 127 -10.66 -7.98 3.84
CA ILE A 127 -9.97 -6.73 3.50
C ILE A 127 -10.98 -5.70 2.99
N ALA A 128 -11.88 -6.09 2.10
CA ALA A 128 -12.91 -5.19 1.57
C ALA A 128 -13.79 -4.64 2.68
N ALA A 129 -14.18 -5.47 3.63
CA ALA A 129 -14.96 -5.03 4.78
C ALA A 129 -14.20 -4.05 5.67
N GLY A 130 -12.91 -4.28 5.86
CA GLY A 130 -12.04 -3.36 6.59
C GLY A 130 -11.91 -2.02 5.90
N VAL A 131 -11.68 -2.03 4.59
CA VAL A 131 -11.59 -0.82 3.78
C VAL A 131 -12.89 -0.01 3.87
N GLU A 132 -14.03 -0.67 3.78
CA GLU A 132 -15.33 0.00 3.90
C GLU A 132 -15.50 0.65 5.27
N ARG A 133 -15.14 -0.04 6.35
CA ARG A 133 -15.21 0.53 7.69
C ARG A 133 -14.31 1.75 7.83
N ILE A 134 -13.09 1.69 7.30
CA ILE A 134 -12.13 2.81 7.33
C ILE A 134 -12.72 3.99 6.57
N HIS A 135 -13.25 3.74 5.39
CA HIS A 135 -13.84 4.77 4.55
C HIS A 135 -15.01 5.46 5.28
N ASN A 136 -15.89 4.69 5.89
CA ASN A 136 -17.04 5.22 6.61
C ASN A 136 -16.64 6.04 7.85
N LEU A 137 -15.55 5.66 8.50
CA LEU A 137 -15.04 6.43 9.64
C LEU A 137 -14.48 7.78 9.24
N ARG A 138 -13.98 7.90 8.02
CA ARG A 138 -13.39 9.14 7.53
C ARG A 138 -14.42 10.12 6.97
N ILE A 139 -15.55 9.63 6.45
CA ILE A 139 -16.60 10.49 5.92
C ILE A 139 -17.42 11.03 7.10
N PRO A 140 -17.48 12.37 7.28
CA PRO A 140 -18.33 12.93 8.32
C PRO A 140 -19.77 12.50 8.11
N ARG A 141 -20.39 12.00 9.15
CA ARG A 141 -21.81 11.68 9.09
C ARG A 141 -22.61 12.96 9.24
N ILE A 142 -23.53 13.14 8.33
CA ILE A 142 -24.49 14.24 8.42
C ILE A 142 -25.53 13.83 9.44
N PRO A 143 -25.75 14.65 10.49
CA PRO A 143 -26.76 14.34 11.50
C PRO A 143 -28.14 14.22 10.91
#